data_2c294e0fc9c16a9e5c83df6526da612f
#
_entry.id   2c294e0fc9c16a9e5c83df6526da612f
#
_cell.length_a   1.000
_cell.length_b   1.000
_cell.length_c   1.000
_cell.angle_alpha   90.00
_cell.angle_beta   90.00
_cell.angle_gamma   90.00
#
_symmetry.space_group_name_H-M   'P 1'
#
loop_
_entity.id
_entity.type
_entity.pdbx_description
1 polymer ?
#
loop_
_entity_poly.entity_id
_entity_poly.type
_entity_poly.pdbx_seq_one_letter_code
_entity_poly.pdbx_strand_id
1 'polypeptide(L)'
;MMLDGLRQRGITILVSTPYMDEASRCDRIALCNEGRILDIDRPKDIVQGFDSQLYGIKANSMYSLLKAAREAEGVLDCYPFGESHHLIVDNNFSLDDFRKRLKHLEGLEIVPIAPTIEDMFIKLMKR
;
A
#
# COMPACT_ATOMS: atom_id res chain seq x y z
N MET A 1 11.75 -0.05 22.09
CA MET A 1 11.04 -1.33 22.19
C MET A 1 11.99 -2.41 22.69
N MET A 2 11.52 -3.33 23.52
CA MET A 2 12.35 -4.38 24.15
C MET A 2 13.13 -5.22 23.14
N LEU A 3 12.52 -5.58 22.01
CA LEU A 3 13.16 -6.38 20.97
C LEU A 3 14.35 -5.64 20.33
N ASP A 4 14.24 -4.34 20.15
CA ASP A 4 15.34 -3.54 19.61
C ASP A 4 16.54 -3.53 20.56
N GLY A 5 16.29 -3.47 21.86
CA GLY A 5 17.35 -3.55 22.86
C GLY A 5 18.11 -4.88 22.83
N LEU A 6 17.39 -5.98 22.66
CA LEU A 6 18.00 -7.31 22.53
C LEU A 6 18.80 -7.42 21.23
N ARG A 7 18.29 -6.91 20.14
CA ARG A 7 18.99 -6.89 18.85
C ARG A 7 20.33 -6.15 18.94
N GLN A 8 20.33 -5.00 19.61
CA GLN A 8 21.54 -4.20 19.80
C GLN A 8 22.62 -4.93 20.61
N ARG A 9 22.23 -5.93 21.39
CA ARG A 9 23.16 -6.77 22.16
C ARG A 9 23.71 -7.96 21.35
N GLY A 10 23.45 -8.00 20.03
CA GLY A 10 23.94 -9.06 19.17
C GLY A 10 23.07 -10.32 19.13
N ILE A 11 21.84 -10.25 19.63
CA ILE A 11 20.91 -11.38 19.63
C ILE A 11 20.14 -11.40 18.30
N THR A 12 20.11 -12.57 17.64
CA THR A 12 19.27 -12.79 16.45
C THR A 12 17.85 -13.05 16.89
N ILE A 13 16.89 -12.30 16.31
CA ILE A 13 15.47 -12.40 16.68
C ILE A 13 14.65 -12.70 15.44
N LEU A 14 13.79 -13.75 15.52
CA LEU A 14 12.83 -14.10 14.48
C LEU A 14 11.42 -13.85 15.02
N VAL A 15 10.64 -13.05 14.28
CA VAL A 15 9.25 -12.70 14.64
C VAL A 15 8.33 -13.02 13.48
N SER A 16 7.20 -13.66 13.76
CA SER A 16 6.12 -13.84 12.79
C SER A 16 4.95 -12.96 13.23
N THR A 17 4.44 -12.14 12.30
CA THR A 17 3.38 -11.18 12.61
C THR A 17 2.50 -10.88 11.39
N PRO A 18 1.19 -10.70 11.56
CA PRO A 18 0.32 -10.18 10.50
C PRO A 18 0.33 -8.64 10.44
N TYR A 19 1.04 -7.97 11.34
CA TYR A 19 1.04 -6.50 11.45
C TYR A 19 2.23 -5.92 10.68
N MET A 20 1.95 -5.21 9.60
CA MET A 20 2.98 -4.67 8.69
C MET A 20 3.81 -3.55 9.32
N ASP A 21 3.25 -2.79 10.24
CA ASP A 21 3.99 -1.76 10.96
C ASP A 21 5.08 -2.36 11.87
N GLU A 22 4.84 -3.54 12.43
CA GLU A 22 5.87 -4.28 13.16
C GLU A 22 6.95 -4.80 12.23
N ALA A 23 6.55 -5.31 11.06
CA ALA A 23 7.48 -5.81 10.05
C ALA A 23 8.44 -4.72 9.59
N SER A 24 7.97 -3.47 9.45
CA SER A 24 8.79 -2.36 8.98
C SER A 24 9.96 -2.02 9.92
N ARG A 25 9.94 -2.50 11.16
CA ARG A 25 11.00 -2.30 12.15
C ARG A 25 12.06 -3.38 12.14
N CYS A 26 11.86 -4.45 11.37
CA CYS A 26 12.82 -5.53 11.26
C CYS A 26 13.94 -5.18 10.29
N ASP A 27 15.09 -5.82 10.45
CA ASP A 27 16.22 -5.63 9.53
C ASP A 27 15.93 -6.26 8.17
N ARG A 28 15.33 -7.44 8.18
CA ARG A 28 14.88 -8.15 6.98
C ARG A 28 13.52 -8.76 7.24
N ILE A 29 12.71 -8.83 6.21
CA ILE A 29 11.38 -9.42 6.29
C ILE A 29 11.16 -10.38 5.13
N ALA A 30 10.32 -11.39 5.38
CA ALA A 30 9.81 -12.28 4.36
C ALA A 30 8.29 -12.09 4.29
N LEU A 31 7.78 -11.71 3.14
CA LEU A 31 6.35 -11.60 2.91
C LEU A 31 5.82 -12.97 2.47
N CYS A 32 4.88 -13.52 3.24
CA CYS A 32 4.38 -14.87 3.02
C CYS A 32 2.87 -14.87 2.81
N ASN A 33 2.40 -15.72 1.89
CA ASN A 33 0.99 -15.89 1.64
C ASN A 33 0.73 -17.31 1.12
N GLU A 34 -0.25 -18.00 1.72
CA GLU A 34 -0.66 -19.35 1.34
C GLU A 34 0.52 -20.33 1.24
N GLY A 35 1.41 -20.30 2.22
CA GLY A 35 2.57 -21.18 2.27
C GLY A 35 3.69 -20.84 1.30
N ARG A 36 3.64 -19.69 0.65
CA ARG A 36 4.65 -19.23 -0.30
C ARG A 36 5.32 -17.97 0.19
N ILE A 37 6.63 -17.86 -0.06
CA ILE A 37 7.37 -16.64 0.17
C ILE A 37 7.26 -15.78 -1.10
N LEU A 38 6.69 -14.58 -0.95
CA LEU A 38 6.49 -13.67 -2.07
C LEU A 38 7.72 -12.80 -2.33
N ASP A 39 8.42 -12.39 -1.28
CA ASP A 39 9.63 -11.61 -1.36
C ASP A 39 10.37 -11.66 -0.02
N ILE A 40 11.68 -11.51 -0.07
CA ILE A 40 12.55 -11.41 1.12
C ILE A 40 13.55 -10.31 0.86
N ASP A 41 13.54 -9.29 1.71
CA ASP A 41 14.53 -8.22 1.66
C ASP A 41 14.39 -7.33 2.89
N ARG A 42 15.21 -6.27 2.94
CA ARG A 42 15.02 -5.22 3.92
C ARG A 42 13.72 -4.48 3.61
N PRO A 43 12.97 -4.02 4.63
CA PRO A 43 11.69 -3.32 4.39
C PRO A 43 11.80 -2.18 3.38
N LYS A 44 12.85 -1.39 3.49
CA LYS A 44 13.12 -0.27 2.59
C LYS A 44 13.25 -0.71 1.14
N ASP A 45 13.97 -1.80 0.89
CA ASP A 45 14.22 -2.30 -0.45
C ASP A 45 12.96 -2.93 -1.06
N ILE A 46 12.15 -3.59 -0.23
CA ILE A 46 10.87 -4.15 -0.68
C ILE A 46 9.95 -3.04 -1.18
N VAL A 47 9.85 -1.95 -0.43
CA VAL A 47 9.01 -0.80 -0.80
C VAL A 47 9.52 -0.13 -2.07
N GLN A 48 10.83 -0.06 -2.27
CA GLN A 48 11.42 0.52 -3.49
C GLN A 48 11.08 -0.27 -4.76
N GLY A 49 10.71 -1.53 -4.61
CA GLY A 49 10.26 -2.36 -5.74
C GLY A 49 8.84 -2.03 -6.22
N PHE A 50 8.14 -1.15 -5.55
CA PHE A 50 6.81 -0.71 -5.96
C PHE A 50 6.94 0.27 -7.13
N ASP A 51 6.56 -0.19 -8.32
CA ASP A 51 6.85 0.49 -9.58
C ASP A 51 5.67 1.27 -10.17
N SER A 52 4.60 1.41 -9.42
CA SER A 52 3.39 2.12 -9.85
C SER A 52 3.21 3.41 -9.06
N GLN A 53 2.48 4.36 -9.66
CA GLN A 53 2.08 5.57 -8.94
C GLN A 53 0.94 5.26 -7.99
N LEU A 54 1.02 5.80 -6.78
CA LEU A 54 0.05 5.58 -5.70
C LEU A 54 -0.51 6.90 -5.21
N TYR A 55 -1.82 6.95 -5.05
CA TYR A 55 -2.52 8.10 -4.47
C TYR A 55 -3.34 7.67 -3.25
N GLY A 56 -3.43 8.57 -2.28
CA GLY A 56 -4.42 8.46 -1.21
C GLY A 56 -5.63 9.30 -1.58
N ILE A 57 -6.81 8.72 -1.57
CA ILE A 57 -8.03 9.41 -1.96
C ILE A 57 -9.10 9.32 -0.88
N LYS A 58 -9.87 10.40 -0.74
CA LYS A 58 -10.98 10.52 0.21
C LYS A 58 -12.14 11.26 -0.42
N ALA A 59 -13.34 10.97 0.04
CA ALA A 59 -14.55 11.74 -0.27
C ALA A 59 -15.56 11.54 0.86
N ASN A 60 -16.63 12.33 0.88
CA ASN A 60 -17.66 12.18 1.91
C ASN A 60 -18.30 10.80 1.89
N SER A 61 -18.56 10.26 0.69
CA SER A 61 -19.02 8.88 0.53
C SER A 61 -17.84 8.02 0.08
N MET A 62 -17.24 7.31 1.00
CA MET A 62 -16.09 6.43 0.70
C MET A 62 -16.50 5.24 -0.17
N TYR A 63 -17.71 4.74 -0.01
CA TYR A 63 -18.24 3.66 -0.84
C TYR A 63 -18.38 4.09 -2.30
N SER A 64 -19.01 5.23 -2.54
CA SER A 64 -19.19 5.76 -3.90
C SER A 64 -17.84 6.07 -4.56
N LEU A 65 -16.89 6.58 -3.77
CA LEU A 65 -15.53 6.84 -4.22
C LEU A 65 -14.83 5.56 -4.67
N LEU A 66 -14.90 4.51 -3.85
CA LEU A 66 -14.27 3.24 -4.17
C LEU A 66 -14.81 2.64 -5.46
N LYS A 67 -16.12 2.64 -5.60
CA LYS A 67 -16.79 2.11 -6.79
C LYS A 67 -16.40 2.88 -8.04
N ALA A 68 -16.48 4.22 -7.99
CA ALA A 68 -16.14 5.06 -9.13
C ALA A 68 -14.66 4.97 -9.50
N ALA A 69 -13.78 4.89 -8.49
CA ALA A 69 -12.34 4.77 -8.73
C ALA A 69 -11.99 3.46 -9.42
N ARG A 70 -12.60 2.36 -9.00
CA ARG A 70 -12.35 1.04 -9.62
C ARG A 70 -12.78 0.96 -11.08
N GLU A 71 -13.74 1.78 -11.49
CA GLU A 71 -14.24 1.81 -12.86
C GLU A 71 -13.49 2.80 -13.75
N ALA A 72 -12.60 3.61 -13.19
CA ALA A 72 -11.88 4.64 -13.92
C ALA A 72 -10.76 4.05 -14.79
N GLU A 73 -10.54 4.68 -15.94
CA GLU A 73 -9.45 4.27 -16.85
C GLU A 73 -8.09 4.52 -16.22
N GLY A 74 -7.18 3.58 -16.42
CA GLY A 74 -5.81 3.69 -15.91
C GLY A 74 -5.65 3.28 -14.46
N VAL A 75 -6.73 2.86 -13.80
CA VAL A 75 -6.67 2.39 -12.42
C VAL A 75 -6.40 0.89 -12.39
N LEU A 76 -5.26 0.51 -11.80
CA LEU A 76 -4.89 -0.89 -11.65
C LEU A 76 -5.58 -1.51 -10.45
N ASP A 77 -5.73 -0.76 -9.36
CA ASP A 77 -6.37 -1.24 -8.15
C ASP A 77 -6.77 -0.06 -7.26
N CYS A 78 -7.77 -0.29 -6.42
CA CYS A 78 -8.18 0.66 -5.38
C CYS A 78 -8.76 -0.13 -4.22
N TYR A 79 -8.29 0.17 -3.01
CA TYR A 79 -8.70 -0.57 -1.81
C TYR A 79 -8.70 0.35 -0.59
N PRO A 80 -9.56 0.05 0.41
CA PRO A 80 -9.55 0.79 1.66
C PRO A 80 -8.22 0.61 2.41
N PHE A 81 -7.73 1.70 2.99
CA PHE A 81 -6.50 1.70 3.76
C PHE A 81 -6.59 2.78 4.85
N GLY A 82 -6.96 2.39 6.06
CA GLY A 82 -7.17 3.34 7.14
C GLY A 82 -8.33 4.29 6.83
N GLU A 83 -8.09 5.58 6.93
CA GLU A 83 -9.11 6.61 6.69
C GLU A 83 -9.25 7.01 5.23
N SER A 84 -8.45 6.45 4.35
CA SER A 84 -8.48 6.76 2.92
C SER A 84 -8.57 5.49 2.10
N HIS A 85 -8.68 5.65 0.78
CA HIS A 85 -8.46 4.55 -0.16
C HIS A 85 -7.10 4.75 -0.82
N HIS A 86 -6.39 3.66 -1.06
CA HIS A 86 -5.17 3.68 -1.86
C HIS A 86 -5.54 3.37 -3.30
N LEU A 87 -5.09 4.22 -4.20
CA LEU A 87 -5.34 4.14 -5.64
C LEU A 87 -4.04 3.88 -6.36
N ILE A 88 -3.94 2.75 -7.03
CA ILE A 88 -2.77 2.37 -7.83
C ILE A 88 -3.11 2.58 -9.30
N VAL A 89 -2.29 3.33 -10.01
CA VAL A 89 -2.56 3.70 -11.39
C VAL A 89 -1.41 3.33 -12.31
N ASP A 90 -1.71 3.18 -13.60
CA ASP A 90 -0.72 2.93 -14.63
C ASP A 90 -0.32 4.23 -15.36
N ASN A 91 0.52 4.09 -16.39
CA ASN A 91 1.01 5.24 -17.16
C ASN A 91 -0.05 5.91 -18.01
N ASN A 92 -1.19 5.26 -18.23
CA ASN A 92 -2.30 5.81 -19.01
C ASN A 92 -3.27 6.63 -18.16
N PHE A 93 -3.08 6.65 -16.85
CA PHE A 93 -3.94 7.37 -15.93
C PHE A 93 -3.77 8.88 -16.08
N SER A 94 -4.89 9.58 -16.20
CA SER A 94 -4.94 11.04 -16.21
C SER A 94 -5.62 11.54 -14.94
N LEU A 95 -4.87 12.26 -14.11
CA LEU A 95 -5.41 12.82 -12.87
C LEU A 95 -6.54 13.84 -13.16
N ASP A 96 -6.37 14.64 -14.21
CA ASP A 96 -7.39 15.63 -14.59
C ASP A 96 -8.70 14.96 -15.01
N ASP A 97 -8.62 13.90 -15.81
CA ASP A 97 -9.82 13.15 -16.24
C ASP A 97 -10.45 12.44 -15.05
N PHE A 98 -9.67 11.93 -14.15
CA PHE A 98 -10.15 11.29 -12.93
C PHE A 98 -10.92 12.29 -12.05
N ARG A 99 -10.37 13.48 -11.86
CA ARG A 99 -11.05 14.56 -11.12
C ARG A 99 -12.37 14.96 -11.77
N LYS A 100 -12.39 15.06 -13.09
CA LYS A 100 -13.61 15.40 -13.84
C LYS A 100 -14.68 14.31 -13.68
N ARG A 101 -14.27 13.05 -13.75
CA ARG A 101 -15.16 11.90 -13.60
C ARG A 101 -15.80 11.86 -12.22
N LEU A 102 -15.06 12.26 -11.19
CA LEU A 102 -15.50 12.22 -9.79
C LEU A 102 -15.99 13.57 -9.28
N LYS A 103 -16.20 14.54 -10.17
CA LYS A 103 -16.61 15.89 -9.81
C LYS A 103 -17.89 15.96 -9.00
N HIS A 104 -18.79 14.99 -9.18
CA HIS A 104 -20.07 14.92 -8.46
C HIS A 104 -19.91 14.47 -7.00
N LEU A 105 -18.75 13.96 -6.60
CA LEU A 105 -18.49 13.53 -5.23
C LEU A 105 -18.04 14.70 -4.38
N GLU A 106 -18.72 14.92 -3.26
CA GLU A 106 -18.37 15.97 -2.32
C GLU A 106 -17.18 15.55 -1.45
N GLY A 107 -16.33 16.53 -1.13
CA GLY A 107 -15.19 16.31 -0.24
C GLY A 107 -14.05 15.52 -0.86
N LEU A 108 -13.97 15.47 -2.18
CA LEU A 108 -12.91 14.73 -2.87
C LEU A 108 -11.53 15.31 -2.57
N GLU A 109 -10.64 14.47 -2.08
CA GLU A 109 -9.24 14.78 -1.85
C GLU A 109 -8.39 13.72 -2.53
N ILE A 110 -7.36 14.14 -3.26
CA ILE A 110 -6.42 13.26 -3.95
C ILE A 110 -5.01 13.77 -3.68
N VAL A 111 -4.18 12.92 -3.05
CA VAL A 111 -2.79 13.28 -2.75
C VAL A 111 -1.87 12.13 -3.16
N PRO A 112 -0.72 12.43 -3.80
CA PRO A 112 0.27 11.40 -4.06
C PRO A 112 0.89 10.96 -2.72
N ILE A 113 1.09 9.66 -2.57
CA ILE A 113 1.66 9.08 -1.35
C ILE A 113 2.74 8.06 -1.68
N ALA A 114 3.62 7.82 -0.72
CA ALA A 114 4.62 6.78 -0.84
C ALA A 114 4.00 5.42 -0.50
N PRO A 115 4.40 4.34 -1.19
CA PRO A 115 3.90 3.01 -0.88
C PRO A 115 4.41 2.51 0.47
N THR A 116 3.60 1.65 1.10
CA THR A 116 3.95 0.95 2.33
C THR A 116 4.25 -0.52 2.02
N ILE A 117 4.75 -1.24 3.03
CA ILE A 117 4.96 -2.69 2.91
C ILE A 117 3.63 -3.39 2.63
N GLU A 118 2.54 -2.94 3.24
CA GLU A 118 1.21 -3.51 3.01
C GLU A 118 0.77 -3.33 1.54
N ASP A 119 1.01 -2.15 0.96
CA ASP A 119 0.73 -1.91 -0.46
C ASP A 119 1.50 -2.89 -1.35
N MET A 120 2.77 -3.10 -1.06
CA MET A 120 3.60 -4.04 -1.80
C MET A 120 3.12 -5.48 -1.63
N PHE A 121 2.73 -5.85 -0.41
CA PHE A 121 2.19 -7.18 -0.11
C PHE A 121 0.91 -7.46 -0.93
N ILE A 122 -0.01 -6.50 -0.94
CA ILE A 122 -1.26 -6.61 -1.71
C ILE A 122 -0.95 -6.77 -3.21
N LYS A 123 0.00 -5.98 -3.72
CA LYS A 123 0.41 -6.07 -5.12
C LYS A 123 0.99 -7.46 -5.47
N LEU A 124 1.84 -7.99 -4.60
CA LEU A 124 2.47 -9.30 -4.80
C LEU A 124 1.46 -10.44 -4.72
N MET A 125 0.45 -10.34 -3.86
CA MET A 125 -0.60 -11.37 -3.76
C MET A 125 -1.43 -11.49 -5.03
N LYS A 126 -1.54 -10.42 -5.82
CA LYS A 126 -2.38 -10.37 -7.02
C LYS A 126 -1.65 -10.77 -8.30
N ARG A 127 -0.39 -11.13 -8.20
CA ARG A 127 0.39 -11.63 -9.34
C ARG A 127 0.09 -13.08 -9.65
#